data_1655e123a943e2ab0ef265c8b72a9b8b
#
_entry.id   1655e123a943e2ab0ef265c8b72a9b8b
#
_cell.length_a   1.000
_cell.length_b   1.000
_cell.length_c   1.000
_cell.angle_alpha   90.00
_cell.angle_beta   90.00
_cell.angle_gamma   90.00
#
_symmetry.space_group_name_H-M   'P 1'
#
loop_
_entity.id
_entity.type
_entity.pdbx_description
1 polymer ?
#
loop_
_entity_poly.entity_id
_entity_poly.type
_entity_poly.pdbx_seq_one_letter_code
_entity_poly.pdbx_strand_id
1 'polypeptide(L)'
;MPEASIIIPHWNGRQHLEICLTALRNQTFTNFEVILVDNASTDGSQAYIREQFPEVRLVELPENRGFTGACNAGYAAAGGEYIILLNNDTEADPGWLAALIAAFERYPNAGSLASKMLLFDRRDHFHTAGDYYRMDGRPGNRGVWQEDCGQYNKEEQVFSACGGAAAYRRSVLEKTGFLDEDFFFSCEDVDLGWRIHLAGKEVWYIPTAVVYHKLKATGGSVTGSYYDGRNFLYLLWKNYPGSLARHYWTAILRAQLQISWEALKSWRGPASRARLRGQLAGLLGLFKMLPKRRRIQSGRKVTDETLTAVLTPVDETL
;
A
#
# COMPACT_ATOMS: atom_id res chain seq x y z
N MET A 1 21.16 -3.47 16.67
CA MET A 1 19.85 -3.74 16.05
C MET A 1 19.88 -3.07 14.69
N PRO A 2 19.25 -3.64 13.65
CA PRO A 2 19.19 -3.00 12.35
C PRO A 2 18.41 -1.69 12.46
N GLU A 3 18.74 -0.72 11.62
CA GLU A 3 18.02 0.55 11.54
C GLU A 3 16.72 0.40 10.74
N ALA A 4 16.74 -0.44 9.67
CA ALA A 4 15.58 -0.73 8.85
C ALA A 4 15.27 -2.23 8.81
N SER A 5 13.98 -2.59 8.76
CA SER A 5 13.51 -3.95 8.49
C SER A 5 12.69 -3.95 7.21
N ILE A 6 13.17 -4.67 6.19
CA ILE A 6 12.48 -4.84 4.92
C ILE A 6 11.62 -6.12 5.02
N ILE A 7 10.30 -5.95 4.92
CA ILE A 7 9.32 -7.03 5.00
C ILE A 7 8.86 -7.36 3.58
N ILE A 8 9.06 -8.61 3.18
CA ILE A 8 8.66 -9.11 1.85
C ILE A 8 7.56 -10.17 2.04
N PRO A 9 6.27 -9.83 1.81
CA PRO A 9 5.22 -10.84 1.76
C PRO A 9 5.39 -11.70 0.51
N HIS A 10 5.32 -13.00 0.66
CA HIS A 10 5.56 -13.95 -0.42
C HIS A 10 4.50 -15.06 -0.45
N TRP A 11 3.97 -15.35 -1.64
CA TRP A 11 3.08 -16.48 -1.89
C TRP A 11 3.22 -16.98 -3.34
N ASN A 12 3.77 -18.20 -3.51
CA ASN A 12 3.90 -18.87 -4.81
C ASN A 12 4.52 -17.98 -5.91
N GLY A 13 5.66 -17.36 -5.61
CA GLY A 13 6.35 -16.42 -6.51
C GLY A 13 7.85 -16.68 -6.63
N ARG A 14 8.31 -17.94 -6.48
CA ARG A 14 9.73 -18.32 -6.45
C ARG A 14 10.54 -17.71 -7.59
N GLN A 15 10.00 -17.62 -8.80
CA GLN A 15 10.67 -17.09 -9.99
C GLN A 15 11.03 -15.59 -9.89
N HIS A 16 10.51 -14.88 -8.90
CA HIS A 16 10.80 -13.44 -8.68
C HIS A 16 11.86 -13.21 -7.62
N LEU A 17 12.08 -14.19 -6.72
CA LEU A 17 12.92 -14.03 -5.53
C LEU A 17 14.37 -13.68 -5.84
N GLU A 18 14.96 -14.30 -6.87
CA GLU A 18 16.34 -14.06 -7.24
C GLU A 18 16.61 -12.59 -7.56
N ILE A 19 15.76 -11.97 -8.38
CA ILE A 19 15.89 -10.57 -8.76
C ILE A 19 15.69 -9.67 -7.54
N CYS A 20 14.62 -9.88 -6.78
CA CYS A 20 14.27 -9.06 -5.64
C CYS A 20 15.36 -9.11 -4.55
N LEU A 21 15.78 -10.29 -4.14
CA LEU A 21 16.75 -10.47 -3.05
C LEU A 21 18.19 -10.08 -3.48
N THR A 22 18.56 -10.31 -4.74
CA THR A 22 19.86 -9.83 -5.27
C THR A 22 19.91 -8.30 -5.32
N ALA A 23 18.82 -7.64 -5.69
CA ALA A 23 18.73 -6.18 -5.66
C ALA A 23 18.90 -5.62 -4.22
N LEU A 24 18.42 -6.33 -3.22
CA LEU A 24 18.63 -5.95 -1.82
C LEU A 24 20.07 -6.18 -1.34
N ARG A 25 20.75 -7.24 -1.80
CA ARG A 25 22.19 -7.44 -1.53
C ARG A 25 23.06 -6.29 -2.07
N ASN A 26 22.61 -5.64 -3.15
CA ASN A 26 23.31 -4.55 -3.82
C ASN A 26 22.95 -3.15 -3.29
N GLN A 27 22.20 -3.05 -2.19
CA GLN A 27 21.87 -1.75 -1.61
C GLN A 27 23.09 -1.06 -1.02
N THR A 28 23.21 0.25 -1.25
CA THR A 28 24.30 1.08 -0.73
C THR A 28 24.18 1.35 0.77
N PHE A 29 22.96 1.35 1.31
CA PHE A 29 22.71 1.38 2.75
C PHE A 29 22.70 -0.07 3.27
N THR A 30 23.51 -0.36 4.30
CA THR A 30 23.77 -1.74 4.74
C THR A 30 23.24 -2.10 6.13
N ASN A 31 22.79 -1.09 6.92
CA ASN A 31 22.28 -1.33 8.27
C ASN A 31 20.81 -1.76 8.29
N PHE A 32 20.48 -2.86 7.65
CA PHE A 32 19.12 -3.39 7.57
C PHE A 32 19.05 -4.90 7.69
N GLU A 33 17.87 -5.42 7.97
CA GLU A 33 17.51 -6.84 7.88
C GLU A 33 16.44 -7.06 6.81
N VAL A 34 16.42 -8.26 6.24
CA VAL A 34 15.36 -8.71 5.32
C VAL A 34 14.56 -9.80 6.00
N ILE A 35 13.23 -9.62 6.07
CA ILE A 35 12.28 -10.59 6.62
C ILE A 35 11.34 -10.99 5.49
N LEU A 36 11.50 -12.19 4.97
CA LEU A 36 10.58 -12.75 3.99
C LEU A 36 9.54 -13.57 4.72
N VAL A 37 8.26 -13.20 4.51
CA VAL A 37 7.13 -13.92 5.11
C VAL A 37 6.50 -14.81 4.06
N ASP A 38 6.76 -16.10 4.17
CA ASP A 38 6.13 -17.10 3.33
C ASP A 38 4.69 -17.39 3.80
N ASN A 39 3.75 -17.04 2.95
CA ASN A 39 2.32 -17.09 3.23
C ASN A 39 1.69 -18.42 2.80
N ALA A 40 2.31 -19.54 3.24
CA ALA A 40 1.98 -20.92 2.89
C ALA A 40 2.16 -21.25 1.38
N SER A 41 3.35 -20.97 0.84
CA SER A 41 3.70 -21.34 -0.54
C SER A 41 3.93 -22.84 -0.71
N THR A 42 3.67 -23.33 -1.91
CA THR A 42 3.82 -24.75 -2.30
C THR A 42 4.76 -24.95 -3.50
N ASP A 43 5.47 -23.89 -3.91
CA ASP A 43 6.31 -23.84 -5.12
C ASP A 43 7.81 -24.08 -4.84
N GLY A 44 8.18 -24.47 -3.60
CA GLY A 44 9.56 -24.71 -3.19
C GLY A 44 10.34 -23.45 -2.82
N SER A 45 9.68 -22.31 -2.64
CA SER A 45 10.30 -21.03 -2.26
C SER A 45 11.09 -21.14 -0.96
N GLN A 46 10.57 -21.83 0.06
CA GLN A 46 11.21 -21.94 1.37
C GLN A 46 12.59 -22.60 1.28
N ALA A 47 12.70 -23.72 0.55
CA ALA A 47 13.97 -24.42 0.34
C ALA A 47 14.96 -23.54 -0.43
N TYR A 48 14.48 -22.87 -1.48
CA TYR A 48 15.28 -21.96 -2.29
C TYR A 48 15.86 -20.80 -1.47
N ILE A 49 15.06 -20.17 -0.61
CA ILE A 49 15.52 -19.06 0.23
C ILE A 49 16.60 -19.55 1.21
N ARG A 50 16.38 -20.67 1.90
CA ARG A 50 17.35 -21.21 2.86
C ARG A 50 18.69 -21.55 2.22
N GLU A 51 18.68 -22.04 0.97
CA GLU A 51 19.87 -22.42 0.23
C GLU A 51 20.59 -21.22 -0.39
N GLN A 52 19.90 -20.32 -1.05
CA GLN A 52 20.49 -19.24 -1.86
C GLN A 52 20.61 -17.89 -1.12
N PHE A 53 19.78 -17.68 -0.08
CA PHE A 53 19.70 -16.43 0.67
C PHE A 53 19.66 -16.68 2.19
N PRO A 54 20.68 -17.35 2.77
CA PRO A 54 20.69 -17.73 4.18
C PRO A 54 20.70 -16.54 5.16
N GLU A 55 21.04 -15.33 4.70
CA GLU A 55 20.95 -14.09 5.48
C GLU A 55 19.52 -13.56 5.63
N VAL A 56 18.57 -14.02 4.80
CA VAL A 56 17.17 -13.61 4.84
C VAL A 56 16.47 -14.35 5.97
N ARG A 57 15.88 -13.61 6.89
CA ARG A 57 15.03 -14.20 7.94
C ARG A 57 13.71 -14.66 7.34
N LEU A 58 13.52 -15.97 7.28
CA LEU A 58 12.28 -16.60 6.79
C LEU A 58 11.29 -16.77 7.94
N VAL A 59 10.08 -16.23 7.75
CA VAL A 59 8.90 -16.43 8.61
C VAL A 59 7.86 -17.22 7.82
N GLU A 60 7.49 -18.41 8.29
CA GLU A 60 6.57 -19.30 7.59
C GLU A 60 5.20 -19.28 8.27
N LEU A 61 4.15 -18.98 7.51
CA LEU A 61 2.78 -19.02 7.99
C LEU A 61 2.13 -20.37 7.64
N PRO A 62 1.29 -20.92 8.52
CA PRO A 62 0.65 -22.21 8.28
C PRO A 62 -0.45 -22.17 7.21
N GLU A 63 -0.95 -20.97 6.88
CA GLU A 63 -2.01 -20.72 5.91
C GLU A 63 -1.85 -19.35 5.26
N ASN A 64 -2.47 -19.14 4.10
CA ASN A 64 -2.48 -17.85 3.42
C ASN A 64 -3.42 -16.86 4.14
N ARG A 65 -2.82 -15.88 4.83
CA ARG A 65 -3.50 -14.81 5.58
C ARG A 65 -3.67 -13.51 4.77
N GLY A 66 -3.51 -13.58 3.45
CA GLY A 66 -3.52 -12.40 2.58
C GLY A 66 -2.27 -11.54 2.73
N PHE A 67 -2.23 -10.45 1.98
CA PHE A 67 -1.12 -9.50 2.02
C PHE A 67 -0.96 -8.89 3.43
N THR A 68 -2.07 -8.44 4.01
CA THR A 68 -2.08 -7.78 5.32
C THR A 68 -1.59 -8.69 6.44
N GLY A 69 -2.04 -9.95 6.47
CA GLY A 69 -1.61 -10.92 7.48
C GLY A 69 -0.13 -11.27 7.38
N ALA A 70 0.39 -11.42 6.15
CA ALA A 70 1.82 -11.64 5.93
C ALA A 70 2.66 -10.43 6.36
N CYS A 71 2.27 -9.22 5.97
CA CYS A 71 2.97 -7.99 6.39
C CYS A 71 2.96 -7.81 7.91
N ASN A 72 1.85 -8.08 8.58
CA ASN A 72 1.74 -8.00 10.05
C ASN A 72 2.63 -9.02 10.75
N ALA A 73 2.74 -10.24 10.23
CA ALA A 73 3.67 -11.25 10.76
C ALA A 73 5.14 -10.81 10.61
N GLY A 74 5.49 -10.21 9.47
CA GLY A 74 6.80 -9.61 9.27
C GLY A 74 7.07 -8.44 10.23
N TYR A 75 6.10 -7.56 10.43
CA TYR A 75 6.20 -6.45 11.38
C TYR A 75 6.44 -6.94 12.83
N ALA A 76 5.76 -7.99 13.23
CA ALA A 76 5.95 -8.59 14.55
C ALA A 76 7.37 -9.19 14.74
N ALA A 77 8.02 -9.62 13.65
CA ALA A 77 9.38 -10.15 13.65
C ALA A 77 10.46 -9.05 13.48
N ALA A 78 10.08 -7.85 13.04
CA ALA A 78 11.00 -6.77 12.68
C ALA A 78 11.62 -6.09 13.91
N GLY A 79 12.92 -5.76 13.83
CA GLY A 79 13.68 -5.05 14.88
C GLY A 79 14.00 -3.59 14.57
N GLY A 80 13.89 -3.16 13.31
CA GLY A 80 14.29 -1.83 12.84
C GLY A 80 13.38 -0.70 13.28
N GLU A 81 13.93 0.52 13.31
CA GLU A 81 13.16 1.75 13.53
C GLU A 81 12.28 2.09 12.32
N TYR A 82 12.77 1.80 11.12
CA TYR A 82 12.04 1.98 9.88
C TYR A 82 11.52 0.62 9.39
N ILE A 83 10.22 0.56 9.14
CA ILE A 83 9.52 -0.61 8.63
C ILE A 83 9.24 -0.39 7.15
N ILE A 84 9.76 -1.26 6.31
CA ILE A 84 9.70 -1.11 4.86
C ILE A 84 8.98 -2.31 4.27
N LEU A 85 7.93 -2.07 3.51
CA LEU A 85 7.27 -3.08 2.70
C LEU A 85 7.89 -3.09 1.30
N LEU A 86 8.15 -4.27 0.78
CA LEU A 86 8.62 -4.47 -0.58
C LEU A 86 8.00 -5.75 -1.15
N ASN A 87 7.38 -5.66 -2.32
CA ASN A 87 6.84 -6.83 -2.99
C ASN A 87 7.97 -7.74 -3.53
N ASN A 88 7.74 -9.04 -3.51
CA ASN A 88 8.69 -10.04 -4.00
C ASN A 88 8.96 -10.00 -5.52
N ASP A 89 8.10 -9.33 -6.28
CA ASP A 89 8.18 -9.15 -7.74
C ASP A 89 8.72 -7.78 -8.15
N THR A 90 9.61 -7.23 -7.32
CA THR A 90 10.27 -5.94 -7.53
C THR A 90 11.78 -6.08 -7.70
N GLU A 91 12.39 -5.05 -8.32
CA GLU A 91 13.84 -4.80 -8.34
C GLU A 91 14.07 -3.40 -7.79
N ALA A 92 14.70 -3.29 -6.62
CA ALA A 92 15.05 -2.00 -6.03
C ALA A 92 16.36 -1.46 -6.61
N ASP A 93 16.38 -0.16 -6.97
CA ASP A 93 17.62 0.54 -7.35
C ASP A 93 18.64 0.49 -6.20
N PRO A 94 19.95 0.41 -6.46
CA PRO A 94 20.96 0.35 -5.39
C PRO A 94 20.92 1.50 -4.39
N GLY A 95 20.43 2.66 -4.78
CA GLY A 95 20.26 3.84 -3.92
C GLY A 95 18.92 3.92 -3.19
N TRP A 96 17.98 3.01 -3.47
CA TRP A 96 16.60 3.08 -2.99
C TRP A 96 16.47 3.22 -1.47
N LEU A 97 17.11 2.31 -0.73
CA LEU A 97 17.00 2.30 0.73
C LEU A 97 17.67 3.53 1.36
N ALA A 98 18.86 3.91 0.86
CA ALA A 98 19.56 5.10 1.32
C ALA A 98 18.73 6.37 1.11
N ALA A 99 18.02 6.48 -0.02
CA ALA A 99 17.13 7.61 -0.30
C ALA A 99 15.96 7.70 0.69
N LEU A 100 15.35 6.56 1.06
CA LEU A 100 14.28 6.51 2.05
C LEU A 100 14.76 6.89 3.45
N ILE A 101 15.90 6.37 3.91
CA ILE A 101 16.45 6.68 5.23
C ILE A 101 16.79 8.18 5.32
N ALA A 102 17.51 8.72 4.35
CA ALA A 102 17.83 10.16 4.29
C ALA A 102 16.56 11.03 4.20
N ALA A 103 15.49 10.57 3.58
CA ALA A 103 14.22 11.30 3.55
C ALA A 103 13.53 11.34 4.93
N PHE A 104 13.59 10.28 5.73
CA PHE A 104 13.08 10.32 7.10
C PHE A 104 13.83 11.33 7.98
N GLU A 105 15.13 11.54 7.75
CA GLU A 105 15.90 12.59 8.44
C GLU A 105 15.44 13.99 8.00
N ARG A 106 15.23 14.21 6.69
CA ARG A 106 14.75 15.49 6.14
C ARG A 106 13.33 15.84 6.57
N TYR A 107 12.49 14.83 6.72
CA TYR A 107 11.05 14.97 7.05
C TYR A 107 10.69 14.31 8.39
N PRO A 108 11.05 14.93 9.53
CA PRO A 108 10.84 14.32 10.85
C PRO A 108 9.37 14.11 11.21
N ASN A 109 8.45 14.83 10.55
CA ASN A 109 7.00 14.63 10.68
C ASN A 109 6.42 13.55 9.75
N ALA A 110 7.23 13.02 8.84
CA ALA A 110 6.79 11.95 7.96
C ALA A 110 6.50 10.66 8.75
N GLY A 111 5.31 10.16 8.61
CA GLY A 111 4.90 8.84 9.11
C GLY A 111 5.13 7.73 8.09
N SER A 112 5.11 8.08 6.81
CA SER A 112 5.33 7.16 5.68
C SER A 112 6.01 7.87 4.51
N LEU A 113 6.76 7.08 3.72
CA LEU A 113 7.39 7.52 2.48
C LEU A 113 6.99 6.59 1.33
N ALA A 114 6.61 7.19 0.20
CA ALA A 114 6.26 6.50 -1.03
C ALA A 114 7.45 6.49 -1.99
N SER A 115 7.81 5.32 -2.50
CA SER A 115 8.85 5.16 -3.52
C SER A 115 8.34 5.55 -4.91
N LYS A 116 9.25 5.95 -5.80
CA LYS A 116 9.00 6.02 -7.24
C LYS A 116 8.97 4.59 -7.78
N MET A 117 7.78 4.09 -8.10
CA MET A 117 7.64 2.78 -8.69
C MET A 117 7.43 2.88 -10.19
N LEU A 118 8.33 2.26 -10.94
CA LEU A 118 8.28 2.15 -12.39
C LEU A 118 7.91 0.72 -12.81
N LEU A 119 7.41 0.55 -14.02
CA LEU A 119 7.14 -0.77 -14.57
C LEU A 119 8.44 -1.52 -14.84
N PHE A 120 8.53 -2.79 -14.47
CA PHE A 120 9.74 -3.60 -14.68
C PHE A 120 10.11 -3.74 -16.17
N ASP A 121 9.11 -4.03 -17.00
CA ASP A 121 9.30 -4.26 -18.44
C ASP A 121 9.30 -2.96 -19.27
N ARG A 122 8.93 -1.83 -18.65
CA ARG A 122 8.89 -0.49 -19.25
C ARG A 122 9.35 0.52 -18.21
N ARG A 123 10.68 0.58 -17.98
CA ARG A 123 11.30 1.38 -16.91
C ARG A 123 11.17 2.90 -17.08
N ASP A 124 10.64 3.35 -18.19
CA ASP A 124 10.25 4.71 -18.52
C ASP A 124 8.77 5.03 -18.22
N HIS A 125 8.02 4.11 -17.62
CA HIS A 125 6.60 4.29 -17.31
C HIS A 125 6.32 4.04 -15.82
N PHE A 126 5.46 4.86 -15.25
CA PHE A 126 5.07 4.72 -13.85
C PHE A 126 4.13 3.54 -13.62
N HIS A 127 4.41 2.81 -12.53
CA HIS A 127 3.38 2.10 -11.78
C HIS A 127 2.69 3.08 -10.82
N THR A 128 3.46 3.80 -10.00
CA THR A 128 2.93 4.87 -9.16
C THR A 128 4.03 5.85 -8.73
N ALA A 129 3.64 7.13 -8.63
CA ALA A 129 4.41 8.20 -8.01
C ALA A 129 3.77 8.61 -6.67
N GLY A 130 3.41 7.63 -5.82
CA GLY A 130 2.56 7.79 -4.65
C GLY A 130 1.07 7.66 -5.01
N ASP A 131 0.22 7.55 -4.01
CA ASP A 131 -1.19 7.35 -4.23
C ASP A 131 -1.99 8.61 -3.87
N TYR A 132 -3.16 8.74 -4.46
CA TYR A 132 -4.10 9.78 -4.14
C TYR A 132 -5.40 9.21 -3.54
N TYR A 133 -6.15 10.05 -2.85
CA TYR A 133 -7.52 9.75 -2.43
C TYR A 133 -8.42 10.93 -2.78
N ARG A 134 -9.43 10.68 -3.59
CA ARG A 134 -10.34 11.72 -4.06
C ARG A 134 -11.39 12.06 -3.02
N MET A 135 -11.88 13.32 -3.06
CA MET A 135 -12.95 13.79 -2.18
C MET A 135 -14.25 13.00 -2.34
N ASP A 136 -14.45 12.32 -3.48
CA ASP A 136 -15.57 11.41 -3.73
C ASP A 136 -15.36 9.97 -3.19
N GLY A 137 -14.27 9.72 -2.46
CA GLY A 137 -14.00 8.45 -1.81
C GLY A 137 -13.29 7.41 -2.68
N ARG A 138 -12.74 7.78 -3.83
CA ARG A 138 -11.99 6.87 -4.71
C ARG A 138 -10.48 7.00 -4.48
N PRO A 139 -9.79 5.91 -4.11
CA PRO A 139 -8.33 5.85 -4.13
C PRO A 139 -7.83 5.61 -5.55
N GLY A 140 -6.55 5.94 -5.78
CA GLY A 140 -5.87 5.60 -7.02
C GLY A 140 -4.36 5.86 -6.96
N ASN A 141 -3.65 5.36 -7.95
CA ASN A 141 -2.21 5.52 -8.08
C ASN A 141 -1.90 6.71 -8.98
N ARG A 142 -1.03 7.62 -8.52
CA ARG A 142 -0.63 8.81 -9.27
C ARG A 142 0.35 8.45 -10.40
N GLY A 143 0.08 8.95 -11.60
CA GLY A 143 0.93 8.74 -12.76
C GLY A 143 0.86 7.34 -13.38
N VAL A 144 -0.06 6.46 -12.95
CA VAL A 144 -0.12 5.07 -13.43
C VAL A 144 -0.21 5.00 -14.97
N TRP A 145 0.66 4.20 -15.59
CA TRP A 145 0.83 4.02 -17.04
C TRP A 145 1.36 5.23 -17.82
N GLN A 146 1.62 6.37 -17.15
CA GLN A 146 2.24 7.53 -17.81
C GLN A 146 3.73 7.30 -18.02
N GLU A 147 4.27 7.86 -19.12
CA GLU A 147 5.70 7.94 -19.34
C GLU A 147 6.34 8.90 -18.33
N ASP A 148 7.53 8.54 -17.82
CA ASP A 148 8.32 9.40 -16.94
C ASP A 148 9.07 10.46 -17.75
N CYS A 149 8.44 11.61 -17.94
CA CYS A 149 9.01 12.79 -18.55
C CYS A 149 9.57 13.80 -17.52
N GLY A 150 9.74 13.37 -16.28
CA GLY A 150 10.21 14.23 -15.19
C GLY A 150 9.10 14.99 -14.44
N GLN A 151 7.83 14.73 -14.74
CA GLN A 151 6.67 15.41 -14.14
C GLN A 151 6.55 15.17 -12.62
N TYR A 152 7.13 14.07 -12.11
CA TYR A 152 7.15 13.71 -10.68
C TYR A 152 8.59 13.64 -10.13
N ASN A 153 9.48 14.51 -10.51
CA ASN A 153 10.87 14.54 -10.02
C ASN A 153 11.08 15.40 -8.79
N LYS A 154 10.01 15.87 -8.15
CA LYS A 154 10.06 16.65 -6.91
C LYS A 154 9.52 15.83 -5.74
N GLU A 155 10.17 15.99 -4.57
CA GLU A 155 9.63 15.49 -3.31
C GLU A 155 8.38 16.29 -2.95
N GLU A 156 7.27 15.61 -2.67
CA GLU A 156 6.00 16.27 -2.36
C GLU A 156 5.12 15.38 -1.47
N GLN A 157 4.15 15.99 -0.78
CA GLN A 157 3.19 15.25 0.00
C GLN A 157 2.19 14.53 -0.91
N VAL A 158 1.91 13.27 -0.57
CA VAL A 158 0.94 12.41 -1.23
C VAL A 158 -0.03 11.81 -0.21
N PHE A 159 -1.10 11.20 -0.66
CA PHE A 159 -2.10 10.66 0.26
C PHE A 159 -1.65 9.37 0.94
N SER A 160 -1.08 8.43 0.20
CA SER A 160 -0.54 7.17 0.74
C SER A 160 0.66 6.68 -0.05
N ALA A 161 1.36 5.74 0.53
CA ALA A 161 2.47 5.04 -0.10
C ALA A 161 2.01 3.64 -0.48
N CYS A 162 2.13 3.29 -1.77
CA CYS A 162 1.77 1.96 -2.28
C CYS A 162 2.52 0.86 -1.53
N GLY A 163 1.79 -0.10 -0.95
CA GLY A 163 2.33 -1.19 -0.16
C GLY A 163 3.35 -2.08 -0.88
N GLY A 164 3.47 -1.94 -2.21
CA GLY A 164 4.48 -2.62 -3.00
C GLY A 164 5.91 -2.13 -2.79
N ALA A 165 6.11 -0.87 -2.33
CA ALA A 165 7.42 -0.30 -1.98
C ALA A 165 7.23 0.95 -1.09
N ALA A 166 6.89 0.76 0.17
CA ALA A 166 6.57 1.82 1.11
C ALA A 166 7.42 1.74 2.39
N ALA A 167 7.82 2.87 2.93
CA ALA A 167 8.54 2.94 4.20
C ALA A 167 7.70 3.65 5.27
N TYR A 168 7.81 3.18 6.52
CA TYR A 168 7.05 3.67 7.65
C TYR A 168 7.95 3.86 8.88
N ARG A 169 7.68 4.89 9.67
CA ARG A 169 8.31 5.08 10.97
C ARG A 169 7.61 4.22 12.01
N ARG A 170 8.33 3.29 12.68
CA ARG A 170 7.78 2.38 13.71
C ARG A 170 7.00 3.12 14.78
N SER A 171 7.51 4.24 15.31
CA SER A 171 6.86 5.03 16.35
C SER A 171 5.49 5.62 15.92
N VAL A 172 5.24 5.73 14.61
CA VAL A 172 3.92 6.11 14.07
C VAL A 172 3.02 4.89 14.00
N LEU A 173 3.53 3.74 13.52
CA LEU A 173 2.78 2.48 13.46
C LEU A 173 2.31 1.99 14.84
N GLU A 174 3.12 2.17 15.88
CA GLU A 174 2.75 1.84 17.27
C GLU A 174 1.53 2.63 17.76
N LYS A 175 1.34 3.85 17.25
CA LYS A 175 0.21 4.72 17.60
C LYS A 175 -1.01 4.50 16.71
N THR A 176 -0.80 4.29 15.41
CA THR A 176 -1.87 4.14 14.41
C THR A 176 -2.33 2.69 14.25
N GLY A 177 -1.53 1.73 14.69
CA GLY A 177 -1.59 0.34 14.26
C GLY A 177 -0.99 0.16 12.86
N PHE A 178 -0.57 -1.06 12.51
CA PHE A 178 -0.08 -1.38 11.17
C PHE A 178 -1.23 -1.75 10.23
N LEU A 179 -1.14 -2.79 9.41
CA LEU A 179 -2.18 -3.09 8.44
C LEU A 179 -3.41 -3.75 9.08
N ASP A 180 -4.60 -3.34 8.65
CA ASP A 180 -5.85 -3.92 9.12
C ASP A 180 -6.18 -5.19 8.32
N GLU A 181 -6.12 -6.36 8.97
CA GLU A 181 -6.32 -7.67 8.32
C GLU A 181 -7.73 -7.84 7.70
N ASP A 182 -8.70 -7.01 8.06
CA ASP A 182 -10.02 -7.03 7.41
C ASP A 182 -9.94 -6.63 5.93
N PHE A 183 -8.90 -5.92 5.52
CA PHE A 183 -8.68 -5.60 4.11
C PHE A 183 -8.19 -6.83 3.32
N PHE A 184 -7.41 -7.71 3.92
CA PHE A 184 -6.82 -8.90 3.33
C PHE A 184 -5.89 -8.62 2.15
N PHE A 185 -6.34 -7.88 1.15
CA PHE A 185 -5.63 -7.49 -0.07
C PHE A 185 -6.27 -6.24 -0.68
N SER A 186 -5.47 -5.30 -1.20
CA SER A 186 -5.87 -4.02 -1.80
C SER A 186 -6.44 -2.99 -0.83
N CYS A 187 -5.96 -1.74 -0.93
CA CYS A 187 -6.35 -0.57 -0.14
C CYS A 187 -5.98 -0.59 1.36
N GLU A 188 -5.23 -1.58 1.85
CA GLU A 188 -4.70 -1.60 3.21
C GLU A 188 -3.67 -0.50 3.46
N ASP A 189 -2.92 -0.13 2.43
CA ASP A 189 -1.97 0.98 2.38
C ASP A 189 -2.68 2.34 2.40
N VAL A 190 -3.77 2.47 1.65
CA VAL A 190 -4.63 3.66 1.67
C VAL A 190 -5.32 3.82 3.03
N ASP A 191 -5.75 2.71 3.66
CA ASP A 191 -6.27 2.70 5.03
C ASP A 191 -5.23 3.22 6.04
N LEU A 192 -3.99 2.77 5.90
CA LEU A 192 -2.88 3.23 6.74
C LEU A 192 -2.56 4.70 6.48
N GLY A 193 -2.58 5.15 5.22
CA GLY A 193 -2.44 6.56 4.83
C GLY A 193 -3.46 7.45 5.54
N TRP A 194 -4.75 7.06 5.54
CA TRP A 194 -5.80 7.72 6.30
C TRP A 194 -5.45 7.85 7.79
N ARG A 195 -5.03 6.76 8.44
CA ARG A 195 -4.70 6.75 9.87
C ARG A 195 -3.49 7.61 10.19
N ILE A 196 -2.49 7.65 9.30
CA ILE A 196 -1.31 8.51 9.40
C ILE A 196 -1.72 9.99 9.35
N HIS A 197 -2.52 10.41 8.36
CA HIS A 197 -3.01 11.78 8.27
C HIS A 197 -3.90 12.16 9.45
N LEU A 198 -4.83 11.29 9.87
CA LEU A 198 -5.69 11.54 11.03
C LEU A 198 -4.89 11.68 12.33
N ALA A 199 -3.73 11.04 12.44
CA ALA A 199 -2.80 11.19 13.55
C ALA A 199 -1.92 12.46 13.48
N GLY A 200 -2.11 13.32 12.47
CA GLY A 200 -1.34 14.56 12.26
C GLY A 200 0.07 14.31 11.71
N LYS A 201 0.26 13.22 10.99
CA LYS A 201 1.51 12.88 10.32
C LYS A 201 1.38 13.01 8.81
N GLU A 202 2.52 13.10 8.13
CA GLU A 202 2.62 13.34 6.69
C GLU A 202 3.02 12.07 5.94
N VAL A 203 2.67 12.00 4.66
CA VAL A 203 3.17 11.00 3.72
C VAL A 203 3.88 11.73 2.59
N TRP A 204 5.12 11.37 2.33
CA TRP A 204 5.96 12.02 1.32
C TRP A 204 6.34 11.06 0.20
N TYR A 205 6.29 11.54 -1.03
CA TYR A 205 6.81 10.85 -2.20
C TYR A 205 8.28 11.22 -2.42
N ILE A 206 9.12 10.19 -2.62
CA ILE A 206 10.57 10.32 -2.77
C ILE A 206 11.00 9.84 -4.15
N PRO A 207 11.18 10.74 -5.13
CA PRO A 207 11.47 10.37 -6.52
C PRO A 207 12.83 9.70 -6.71
N THR A 208 13.77 9.86 -5.79
CA THR A 208 15.08 9.21 -5.81
C THR A 208 15.05 7.79 -5.24
N ALA A 209 13.99 7.40 -4.57
CA ALA A 209 13.78 6.04 -4.09
C ALA A 209 13.08 5.21 -5.17
N VAL A 210 13.85 4.66 -6.11
CA VAL A 210 13.32 3.99 -7.32
C VAL A 210 13.20 2.49 -7.14
N VAL A 211 12.05 1.93 -7.57
CA VAL A 211 11.77 0.49 -7.61
C VAL A 211 11.11 0.12 -8.93
N TYR A 212 11.52 -0.98 -9.54
CA TYR A 212 10.91 -1.54 -10.75
C TYR A 212 10.00 -2.71 -10.37
N HIS A 213 8.73 -2.69 -10.77
CA HIS A 213 7.71 -3.64 -10.34
C HIS A 213 7.11 -4.43 -11.50
N LYS A 214 7.06 -5.76 -11.37
CA LYS A 214 6.40 -6.67 -12.33
C LYS A 214 4.90 -6.74 -12.04
N LEU A 215 4.12 -5.87 -12.67
CA LEU A 215 2.67 -5.88 -12.49
C LEU A 215 2.04 -7.19 -12.94
N LYS A 216 1.02 -7.66 -12.20
CA LYS A 216 0.23 -8.87 -12.47
C LYS A 216 0.94 -10.20 -12.18
N ALA A 217 2.07 -10.19 -11.50
CA ALA A 217 2.74 -11.44 -11.13
C ALA A 217 1.93 -12.25 -10.11
N THR A 218 1.26 -11.56 -9.17
CA THR A 218 0.43 -12.16 -8.13
C THR A 218 -0.89 -11.37 -8.01
N GLY A 219 -2.02 -12.01 -8.14
CA GLY A 219 -3.32 -11.36 -7.99
C GLY A 219 -4.05 -11.23 -9.32
N GLY A 220 -4.84 -12.24 -9.69
CA GLY A 220 -5.70 -12.20 -10.86
C GLY A 220 -6.72 -11.06 -10.76
N SER A 221 -7.11 -10.49 -11.90
CA SER A 221 -8.07 -9.39 -12.02
C SER A 221 -9.41 -9.62 -11.31
N VAL A 222 -9.81 -10.86 -11.10
CA VAL A 222 -11.06 -11.24 -10.42
C VAL A 222 -10.96 -11.00 -8.91
N THR A 223 -9.90 -11.49 -8.26
CA THR A 223 -9.66 -11.31 -6.82
C THR A 223 -9.48 -9.85 -6.49
N GLY A 224 -8.63 -9.13 -7.22
CA GLY A 224 -8.44 -7.69 -7.05
C GLY A 224 -9.76 -6.92 -7.19
N SER A 225 -10.57 -7.21 -8.23
CA SER A 225 -11.85 -6.55 -8.43
C SER A 225 -12.84 -6.76 -7.28
N TYR A 226 -12.86 -7.94 -6.64
CA TYR A 226 -13.68 -8.17 -5.45
C TYR A 226 -13.23 -7.31 -4.29
N TYR A 227 -11.93 -7.33 -3.97
CA TYR A 227 -11.40 -6.58 -2.83
C TYR A 227 -11.50 -5.07 -3.05
N ASP A 228 -11.22 -4.55 -4.23
CA ASP A 228 -11.44 -3.14 -4.53
C ASP A 228 -12.91 -2.73 -4.34
N GLY A 229 -13.85 -3.54 -4.83
CA GLY A 229 -15.29 -3.28 -4.64
C GLY A 229 -15.68 -3.19 -3.17
N ARG A 230 -15.13 -4.07 -2.32
CA ARG A 230 -15.38 -4.11 -0.88
C ARG A 230 -14.63 -3.01 -0.14
N ASN A 231 -13.34 -2.89 -0.41
CA ASN A 231 -12.43 -2.09 0.40
C ASN A 231 -12.58 -0.59 0.16
N PHE A 232 -13.04 -0.15 -1.03
CA PHE A 232 -13.42 1.25 -1.25
C PHE A 232 -14.51 1.69 -0.26
N LEU A 233 -15.50 0.82 -0.01
CA LEU A 233 -16.52 1.10 1.01
C LEU A 233 -15.97 1.00 2.43
N TYR A 234 -15.05 0.05 2.70
CA TYR A 234 -14.40 -0.02 4.01
C TYR A 234 -13.61 1.23 4.34
N LEU A 235 -12.88 1.83 3.37
CA LEU A 235 -12.19 3.11 3.55
C LEU A 235 -13.16 4.23 3.96
N LEU A 236 -14.29 4.33 3.26
CA LEU A 236 -15.33 5.32 3.56
C LEU A 236 -15.93 5.10 4.97
N TRP A 237 -16.34 3.86 5.26
CA TRP A 237 -16.97 3.54 6.55
C TRP A 237 -16.03 3.70 7.73
N LYS A 238 -14.76 3.37 7.57
CA LYS A 238 -13.76 3.34 8.63
C LYS A 238 -13.12 4.70 8.87
N ASN A 239 -12.63 5.36 7.82
CA ASN A 239 -11.68 6.46 7.94
C ASN A 239 -12.25 7.83 7.59
N TYR A 240 -13.16 7.91 6.62
CA TYR A 240 -13.60 9.18 6.07
C TYR A 240 -14.37 10.01 7.12
N PRO A 241 -13.96 11.27 7.47
CA PRO A 241 -14.61 12.06 8.50
C PRO A 241 -16.09 12.32 8.21
N GLY A 242 -16.92 12.31 9.27
CA GLY A 242 -18.37 12.49 9.12
C GLY A 242 -18.78 13.87 8.60
N SER A 243 -18.02 14.91 8.92
CA SER A 243 -18.18 16.27 8.39
C SER A 243 -17.95 16.32 6.89
N LEU A 244 -16.82 15.77 6.41
CA LEU A 244 -16.50 15.66 4.99
C LEU A 244 -17.48 14.75 4.25
N ALA A 245 -17.89 13.63 4.86
CA ALA A 245 -18.88 12.74 4.26
C ALA A 245 -20.24 13.46 4.04
N ARG A 246 -20.68 14.31 4.98
CA ARG A 246 -21.88 15.14 4.80
C ARG A 246 -21.71 16.19 3.73
N HIS A 247 -20.51 16.75 3.58
CA HIS A 247 -20.22 17.76 2.56
C HIS A 247 -20.19 17.15 1.16
N TYR A 248 -19.50 16.00 0.99
CA TYR A 248 -19.27 15.36 -0.31
C TYR A 248 -20.21 14.19 -0.61
N TRP A 249 -21.32 14.01 0.15
CA TRP A 249 -22.16 12.81 0.03
C TRP A 249 -22.70 12.55 -1.39
N THR A 250 -23.05 13.60 -2.14
CA THR A 250 -23.54 13.47 -3.52
C THR A 250 -22.46 13.00 -4.47
N ALA A 251 -21.22 13.50 -4.32
CA ALA A 251 -20.07 13.07 -5.11
C ALA A 251 -19.72 11.61 -4.78
N ILE A 252 -19.70 11.26 -3.49
CA ILE A 252 -19.46 9.88 -3.03
C ILE A 252 -20.50 8.91 -3.60
N LEU A 253 -21.79 9.27 -3.49
CA LEU A 253 -22.87 8.43 -4.03
C LEU A 253 -22.75 8.25 -5.56
N ARG A 254 -22.51 9.36 -6.30
CA ARG A 254 -22.29 9.31 -7.75
C ARG A 254 -21.12 8.40 -8.11
N ALA A 255 -20.01 8.52 -7.42
CA ALA A 255 -18.82 7.69 -7.64
C ALA A 255 -19.12 6.20 -7.44
N GLN A 256 -19.81 5.84 -6.35
CA GLN A 256 -20.17 4.44 -6.08
C GLN A 256 -21.19 3.89 -7.09
N LEU A 257 -22.16 4.70 -7.51
CA LEU A 257 -23.11 4.33 -8.57
C LEU A 257 -22.42 4.19 -9.92
N GLN A 258 -21.45 5.03 -10.25
CA GLN A 258 -20.67 4.93 -11.47
C GLN A 258 -19.86 3.63 -11.50
N ILE A 259 -19.15 3.29 -10.41
CA ILE A 259 -18.41 2.03 -10.29
C ILE A 259 -19.35 0.82 -10.49
N SER A 260 -20.54 0.85 -9.88
CA SER A 260 -21.55 -0.20 -10.02
C SER A 260 -22.05 -0.29 -11.46
N TRP A 261 -22.31 0.87 -12.09
CA TRP A 261 -22.80 0.95 -13.46
C TRP A 261 -21.79 0.41 -14.48
N GLU A 262 -20.51 0.77 -14.35
CA GLU A 262 -19.42 0.27 -15.19
C GLU A 262 -19.29 -1.27 -15.05
N ALA A 263 -19.38 -1.79 -13.84
CA ALA A 263 -19.39 -3.22 -13.60
C ALA A 263 -20.62 -3.91 -14.19
N LEU A 264 -21.81 -3.28 -14.15
CA LEU A 264 -23.04 -3.79 -14.76
C LEU A 264 -22.97 -3.83 -16.28
N LYS A 265 -22.41 -2.80 -16.94
CA LYS A 265 -22.19 -2.79 -18.40
C LYS A 265 -21.36 -3.99 -18.86
N SER A 266 -20.43 -4.44 -18.03
CA SER A 266 -19.54 -5.57 -18.32
C SER A 266 -19.86 -6.81 -17.47
N TRP A 267 -21.11 -6.97 -17.00
CA TRP A 267 -21.52 -7.99 -16.03
C TRP A 267 -21.23 -9.45 -16.44
N ARG A 268 -21.07 -9.71 -17.74
CA ARG A 268 -20.66 -11.02 -18.25
C ARG A 268 -19.23 -11.38 -17.86
N GLY A 269 -18.37 -10.38 -17.61
CA GLY A 269 -16.99 -10.59 -17.19
C GLY A 269 -16.90 -11.05 -15.72
N PRO A 270 -16.02 -12.01 -15.39
CA PRO A 270 -15.89 -12.52 -14.02
C PRO A 270 -15.40 -11.43 -13.05
N ALA A 271 -14.52 -10.53 -13.49
CA ALA A 271 -14.03 -9.41 -12.69
C ALA A 271 -15.15 -8.41 -12.32
N SER A 272 -16.04 -8.10 -13.26
CA SER A 272 -17.19 -7.21 -13.03
C SER A 272 -18.17 -7.78 -12.02
N ARG A 273 -18.49 -9.09 -12.13
CA ARG A 273 -19.31 -9.78 -11.12
C ARG A 273 -18.64 -9.81 -9.74
N ALA A 274 -17.33 -10.00 -9.71
CA ALA A 274 -16.56 -9.96 -8.48
C ALA A 274 -16.60 -8.56 -7.83
N ARG A 275 -16.48 -7.49 -8.64
CA ARG A 275 -16.62 -6.09 -8.19
C ARG A 275 -17.98 -5.84 -7.52
N LEU A 276 -19.07 -6.24 -8.16
CA LEU A 276 -20.43 -6.05 -7.61
C LEU A 276 -20.63 -6.86 -6.30
N ARG A 277 -20.14 -8.12 -6.26
CA ARG A 277 -20.16 -8.90 -5.01
C ARG A 277 -19.32 -8.26 -3.92
N GLY A 278 -18.16 -7.69 -4.27
CA GLY A 278 -17.32 -6.92 -3.36
C GLY A 278 -18.06 -5.71 -2.80
N GLN A 279 -18.73 -4.91 -3.64
CA GLN A 279 -19.53 -3.77 -3.17
C GLN A 279 -20.65 -4.20 -2.21
N LEU A 280 -21.36 -5.28 -2.50
CA LEU A 280 -22.38 -5.81 -1.59
C LEU A 280 -21.76 -6.23 -0.25
N ALA A 281 -20.63 -6.94 -0.28
CA ALA A 281 -19.89 -7.30 0.92
C ALA A 281 -19.39 -6.07 1.70
N GLY A 282 -18.99 -5.01 1.00
CA GLY A 282 -18.60 -3.74 1.59
C GLY A 282 -19.74 -3.04 2.31
N LEU A 283 -20.95 -3.05 1.75
CA LEU A 283 -22.15 -2.51 2.41
C LEU A 283 -22.49 -3.30 3.67
N LEU A 284 -22.48 -4.64 3.61
CA LEU A 284 -22.73 -5.50 4.76
C LEU A 284 -21.64 -5.38 5.84
N GLY A 285 -20.42 -5.05 5.43
CA GLY A 285 -19.28 -4.86 6.32
C GLY A 285 -19.28 -3.57 7.13
N LEU A 286 -20.25 -2.66 6.91
CA LEU A 286 -20.40 -1.42 7.67
C LEU A 286 -20.36 -1.65 9.20
N PHE A 287 -21.11 -2.63 9.68
CA PHE A 287 -21.18 -2.94 11.13
C PHE A 287 -19.81 -3.34 11.70
N LYS A 288 -18.96 -3.98 10.92
CA LYS A 288 -17.58 -4.34 11.29
C LYS A 288 -16.66 -3.11 11.34
N MET A 289 -16.88 -2.13 10.47
CA MET A 289 -16.06 -0.93 10.38
C MET A 289 -16.43 0.15 11.41
N LEU A 290 -17.68 0.20 11.89
CA LEU A 290 -18.14 1.23 12.82
C LEU A 290 -17.37 1.28 14.16
N PRO A 291 -17.04 0.18 14.84
CA PRO A 291 -16.22 0.22 16.06
C PRO A 291 -14.82 0.77 15.79
N LYS A 292 -14.20 0.36 14.66
CA LYS A 292 -12.89 0.85 14.22
C LYS A 292 -12.93 2.34 13.93
N ARG A 293 -14.00 2.80 13.22
CA ARG A 293 -14.24 4.22 12.97
C ARG A 293 -14.28 5.03 14.26
N ARG A 294 -15.05 4.60 15.27
CA ARG A 294 -15.16 5.31 16.54
C ARG A 294 -13.78 5.52 17.16
N ARG A 295 -12.95 4.46 17.22
CA ARG A 295 -11.59 4.54 17.75
C ARG A 295 -10.70 5.49 16.96
N ILE A 296 -10.75 5.44 15.62
CA ILE A 296 -9.91 6.27 14.75
C ILE A 296 -10.32 7.74 14.84
N GLN A 297 -11.62 8.04 14.73
CA GLN A 297 -12.12 9.41 14.75
C GLN A 297 -11.99 10.08 16.13
N SER A 298 -12.08 9.32 17.24
CA SER A 298 -11.83 9.87 18.59
C SER A 298 -10.36 10.22 18.81
N GLY A 299 -9.43 9.57 18.09
CA GLY A 299 -7.99 9.87 18.12
C GLY A 299 -7.52 10.90 17.10
N ARG A 300 -8.42 11.47 16.31
CA ARG A 300 -8.11 12.43 15.25
C ARG A 300 -7.45 13.70 15.83
N LYS A 301 -6.33 14.14 15.21
CA LYS A 301 -5.52 15.31 15.64
C LYS A 301 -5.51 16.47 14.66
N VAL A 302 -6.21 16.35 13.53
CA VAL A 302 -6.19 17.32 12.42
C VAL A 302 -7.58 17.85 12.12
N THR A 303 -7.69 19.03 11.53
CA THR A 303 -8.96 19.63 11.11
C THR A 303 -9.41 19.09 9.75
N ASP A 304 -10.63 19.43 9.33
CA ASP A 304 -11.12 19.09 7.99
C ASP A 304 -10.31 19.80 6.90
N GLU A 305 -9.90 21.05 7.13
CA GLU A 305 -9.07 21.84 6.22
C GLU A 305 -7.74 21.17 5.95
N THR A 306 -7.07 20.67 7.01
CA THR A 306 -5.80 19.94 6.90
C THR A 306 -5.97 18.67 6.06
N LEU A 307 -7.06 17.94 6.26
CA LEU A 307 -7.34 16.73 5.46
C LEU A 307 -7.69 17.07 4.02
N THR A 308 -8.49 18.12 3.81
CA THR A 308 -8.89 18.53 2.45
C THR A 308 -7.69 18.96 1.61
N ALA A 309 -6.64 19.49 2.24
CA ALA A 309 -5.41 19.88 1.55
C ALA A 309 -4.61 18.68 0.97
N VAL A 310 -4.79 17.48 1.50
CA VAL A 310 -4.14 16.25 0.99
C VAL A 310 -5.08 15.35 0.18
N LEU A 311 -6.38 15.69 0.12
CA LEU A 311 -7.36 15.01 -0.71
C LEU A 311 -7.40 15.63 -2.12
N THR A 312 -7.51 14.79 -3.11
CA THR A 312 -7.60 15.23 -4.51
C THR A 312 -9.03 15.70 -4.85
N PRO A 313 -9.22 16.89 -5.44
CA PRO A 313 -10.50 17.34 -5.95
C PRO A 313 -11.15 16.36 -6.92
N VAL A 314 -12.51 16.36 -6.99
CA VAL A 314 -13.25 15.40 -7.82
C VAL A 314 -12.93 15.55 -9.31
N ASP A 315 -12.72 16.79 -9.76
CA ASP A 315 -12.54 17.12 -11.18
C ASP A 315 -11.07 17.20 -11.62
N GLU A 316 -10.13 16.91 -10.72
CA GLU A 316 -8.70 16.93 -11.05
C GLU A 316 -8.31 15.67 -11.83
N THR A 317 -7.61 15.86 -12.94
CA THR A 317 -7.01 14.77 -13.74
C THR A 317 -5.58 14.54 -13.26
N LEU A 318 -5.26 13.34 -12.81
CA LEU A 318 -3.95 12.93 -12.28
C LEU A 318 -3.27 11.93 -13.21
#